data_cc64643ce1acb7fb2dc4e88e83a70c1e
#
_entry.id   cc64643ce1acb7fb2dc4e88e83a70c1e
#
_cell.length_a   1.000
_cell.length_b   1.000
_cell.length_c   1.000
_cell.angle_alpha   90.00
_cell.angle_beta   90.00
_cell.angle_gamma   90.00
#
_symmetry.space_group_name_H-M   'P 1'
#
loop_
_entity.id
_entity.type
_entity.pdbx_description
1 polymer ?
#
loop_
_entity_poly.entity_id
_entity_poly.type
_entity_poly.pdbx_seq_one_letter_code
_entity_poly.pdbx_strand_id
1 'polypeptide(L)'
;MRPTTRRLVLIAALIFVVSTVGLVLAIIFQWPTRFDGSGNPNVTAGEVVIGGTATSIPLGPWVALAVFAFLARSRRWWGTLAVVILCLLGVIFIIGGLGEAFAPPTPFVPRAVLIASGVVAGLLGLTLLPSGIADLVDRARTRRLPSRAS
;
A
#
# COMPACT_ATOMS: atom_id res chain seq x y z
N MET A 1 -16.03 -4.60 -15.39
CA MET A 1 -15.28 -3.79 -14.41
C MET A 1 -15.05 -2.41 -15.03
N ARG A 2 -15.22 -1.31 -14.28
CA ARG A 2 -14.96 0.05 -14.77
C ARG A 2 -13.47 0.23 -15.06
N PRO A 3 -13.08 1.07 -16.05
CA PRO A 3 -11.67 1.32 -16.34
C PRO A 3 -10.92 1.92 -15.14
N THR A 4 -11.57 2.83 -14.39
CA THR A 4 -11.05 3.42 -13.16
C THR A 4 -10.77 2.36 -12.08
N THR A 5 -11.72 1.45 -11.84
CA THR A 5 -11.57 0.33 -10.90
C THR A 5 -10.45 -0.62 -11.35
N ARG A 6 -10.34 -0.89 -12.67
CA ARG A 6 -9.26 -1.73 -13.20
C ARG A 6 -7.89 -1.12 -12.91
N ARG A 7 -7.74 0.18 -13.17
CA ARG A 7 -6.50 0.91 -12.89
C ARG A 7 -6.14 0.86 -11.41
N LEU A 8 -7.11 1.12 -10.53
CA LEU A 8 -6.93 1.06 -9.08
C LEU A 8 -6.45 -0.33 -8.61
N VAL A 9 -7.09 -1.40 -9.10
CA VAL A 9 -6.71 -2.78 -8.77
C VAL A 9 -5.32 -3.12 -9.28
N LEU A 10 -4.93 -2.65 -10.47
CA LEU A 10 -3.58 -2.87 -11.00
C LEU A 10 -2.51 -2.17 -10.16
N ILE A 11 -2.78 -0.93 -9.70
CA ILE A 11 -1.87 -0.21 -8.80
C ILE A 11 -1.76 -0.95 -7.46
N ALA A 12 -2.88 -1.40 -6.88
CA ALA A 12 -2.85 -2.19 -5.66
C ALA A 12 -2.05 -3.51 -5.82
N ALA A 13 -2.20 -4.18 -6.96
CA ALA A 13 -1.42 -5.37 -7.28
C ALA A 13 0.08 -5.06 -7.43
N LEU A 14 0.43 -3.93 -8.05
CA LEU A 14 1.82 -3.48 -8.14
C LEU A 14 2.42 -3.23 -6.75
N ILE A 15 1.69 -2.54 -5.86
CA ILE A 15 2.13 -2.31 -4.48
C ILE A 15 2.36 -3.65 -3.77
N PHE A 16 1.45 -4.61 -3.97
CA PHE A 16 1.57 -5.95 -3.40
C PHE A 16 2.84 -6.66 -3.87
N VAL A 17 3.14 -6.64 -5.16
CA VAL A 17 4.35 -7.24 -5.73
C VAL A 17 5.61 -6.55 -5.21
N VAL A 18 5.67 -5.22 -5.24
CA VAL A 18 6.81 -4.44 -4.75
C VAL A 18 7.06 -4.73 -3.26
N SER A 19 5.99 -4.76 -2.45
CA SER A 19 6.12 -5.09 -1.02
C SER A 19 6.58 -6.52 -0.79
N THR A 20 6.14 -7.49 -1.61
CA THR A 20 6.60 -8.88 -1.53
C THR A 20 8.09 -8.99 -1.85
N VAL A 21 8.54 -8.30 -2.90
CA VAL A 21 9.99 -8.24 -3.24
C VAL A 21 10.77 -7.61 -2.09
N GLY A 22 10.30 -6.49 -1.54
CA GLY A 22 10.91 -5.84 -0.38
C GLY A 22 10.99 -6.74 0.85
N LEU A 23 9.95 -7.55 1.10
CA LEU A 23 9.91 -8.54 2.17
C LEU A 23 10.98 -9.62 1.97
N VAL A 24 11.09 -10.17 0.76
CA VAL A 24 12.10 -11.19 0.43
C VAL A 24 13.52 -10.64 0.63
N LEU A 25 13.76 -9.42 0.15
CA LEU A 25 15.06 -8.76 0.35
C LEU A 25 15.36 -8.54 1.83
N ALA A 26 14.38 -8.11 2.62
CA ALA A 26 14.54 -7.91 4.06
C ALA A 26 14.90 -9.20 4.80
N ILE A 27 14.32 -10.33 4.40
CA ILE A 27 14.65 -11.65 4.97
C ILE A 27 16.07 -12.07 4.57
N ILE A 28 16.45 -11.88 3.30
CA ILE A 28 17.79 -12.25 2.79
C ILE A 28 18.88 -11.43 3.48
N PHE A 29 18.66 -10.12 3.61
CA PHE A 29 19.63 -9.20 4.20
C PHE A 29 19.47 -9.04 5.72
N GLN A 30 18.53 -9.75 6.33
CA GLN A 30 18.23 -9.72 7.77
C GLN A 30 18.01 -8.29 8.30
N TRP A 31 17.26 -7.47 7.56
CA TRP A 31 16.93 -6.13 8.00
C TRP A 31 15.94 -6.16 9.18
N PRO A 32 16.15 -5.29 10.18
CA PRO A 32 15.31 -5.27 11.37
C PRO A 32 13.86 -4.91 11.04
N THR A 33 12.94 -5.37 11.88
CA THR A 33 11.52 -5.00 11.78
C THR A 33 11.33 -3.52 12.09
N ARG A 34 10.33 -2.90 11.45
CA ARG A 34 10.07 -1.46 11.55
C ARG A 34 9.80 -1.00 12.99
N PHE A 35 9.21 -1.85 13.81
CA PHE A 35 8.81 -1.54 15.19
C PHE A 35 9.75 -2.09 16.24
N ASP A 36 10.78 -2.82 15.86
CA ASP A 36 11.79 -3.29 16.77
C ASP A 36 12.93 -2.28 16.89
N GLY A 37 12.81 -1.38 17.85
CA GLY A 37 13.86 -0.40 18.17
C GLY A 37 15.12 -1.01 18.78
N SER A 38 15.14 -2.32 19.08
CA SER A 38 16.29 -3.02 19.69
C SER A 38 17.40 -3.30 18.68
N GLY A 39 17.09 -3.24 17.35
CA GLY A 39 18.07 -3.56 16.31
C GLY A 39 18.58 -5.00 16.39
N ASN A 40 17.72 -5.94 16.79
CA ASN A 40 18.07 -7.34 16.90
C ASN A 40 18.50 -7.90 15.53
N PRO A 41 19.78 -8.31 15.34
CA PRO A 41 20.25 -8.84 14.08
C PRO A 41 19.70 -10.23 13.74
N ASN A 42 19.06 -10.90 14.69
CA ASN A 42 18.50 -12.25 14.54
C ASN A 42 16.98 -12.20 14.34
N VAL A 43 16.51 -11.36 13.43
CA VAL A 43 15.08 -11.22 13.14
C VAL A 43 14.57 -12.48 12.45
N THR A 44 13.53 -13.09 13.01
CA THR A 44 12.88 -14.24 12.37
C THR A 44 12.03 -13.79 11.17
N ALA A 45 11.85 -14.68 10.18
CA ALA A 45 10.97 -14.40 9.05
C ALA A 45 9.53 -14.05 9.48
N GLY A 46 9.05 -14.65 10.58
CA GLY A 46 7.74 -14.36 11.17
C GLY A 46 7.62 -12.93 11.68
N GLU A 47 8.62 -12.43 12.40
CA GLU A 47 8.66 -11.04 12.89
C GLU A 47 8.71 -10.04 11.73
N VAL A 48 9.49 -10.33 10.68
CA VAL A 48 9.57 -9.51 9.47
C VAL A 48 8.22 -9.43 8.76
N VAL A 49 7.52 -10.55 8.63
CA VAL A 49 6.19 -10.60 7.98
C VAL A 49 5.15 -9.83 8.79
N ILE A 50 5.11 -10.01 10.11
CA ILE A 50 4.10 -9.39 10.98
C ILE A 50 4.37 -7.90 11.14
N GLY A 51 5.61 -7.53 11.47
CA GLY A 51 5.99 -6.15 11.78
C GLY A 51 6.29 -5.28 10.57
N GLY A 52 6.59 -5.89 9.43
CA GLY A 52 7.12 -5.18 8.26
C GLY A 52 8.54 -4.68 8.48
N THR A 53 9.13 -4.14 7.43
CA THR A 53 10.49 -3.56 7.45
C THR A 53 10.50 -2.23 6.73
N ALA A 54 11.65 -1.59 6.60
CA ALA A 54 11.83 -0.40 5.78
C ALA A 54 11.41 -0.60 4.31
N THR A 55 11.48 -1.82 3.80
CA THR A 55 11.18 -2.15 2.38
C THR A 55 9.87 -2.92 2.19
N SER A 56 9.19 -3.30 3.26
CA SER A 56 7.93 -4.06 3.19
C SER A 56 6.88 -3.50 4.15
N ILE A 57 5.63 -3.58 3.74
CA ILE A 57 4.50 -3.22 4.60
C ILE A 57 4.19 -4.36 5.59
N PRO A 58 3.74 -4.06 6.81
CA PRO A 58 3.27 -5.06 7.77
C PRO A 58 2.15 -5.93 7.21
N LEU A 59 1.99 -7.14 7.75
CA LEU A 59 0.99 -8.11 7.30
C LEU A 59 -0.45 -7.53 7.30
N GLY A 60 -0.82 -6.76 8.31
CA GLY A 60 -2.18 -6.21 8.41
C GLY A 60 -2.54 -5.33 7.20
N PRO A 61 -1.83 -4.22 6.93
CA PRO A 61 -2.04 -3.40 5.73
C PRO A 61 -1.85 -4.18 4.42
N TRP A 62 -0.98 -5.18 4.36
CA TRP A 62 -0.76 -6.01 3.20
C TRP A 62 -2.00 -6.86 2.85
N VAL A 63 -2.59 -7.53 3.86
CA VAL A 63 -3.86 -8.26 3.72
C VAL A 63 -4.99 -7.30 3.39
N ALA A 64 -5.07 -6.16 4.07
CA ALA A 64 -6.08 -5.14 3.82
C ALA A 64 -6.03 -4.66 2.36
N LEU A 65 -4.84 -4.38 1.82
CA LEU A 65 -4.67 -3.97 0.42
C LEU A 65 -5.26 -5.02 -0.55
N ALA A 66 -4.95 -6.31 -0.34
CA ALA A 66 -5.47 -7.39 -1.18
C ALA A 66 -6.99 -7.54 -1.09
N VAL A 67 -7.54 -7.56 0.14
CA VAL A 67 -8.98 -7.72 0.39
C VAL A 67 -9.75 -6.54 -0.19
N PHE A 68 -9.32 -5.30 0.07
CA PHE A 68 -10.04 -4.11 -0.41
C PHE A 68 -9.87 -3.90 -1.91
N ALA A 69 -8.75 -4.29 -2.53
CA ALA A 69 -8.60 -4.32 -3.98
C ALA A 69 -9.58 -5.33 -4.62
N PHE A 70 -9.81 -6.47 -3.99
CA PHE A 70 -10.81 -7.44 -4.44
C PHE A 70 -12.23 -6.89 -4.28
N LEU A 71 -12.59 -6.36 -3.11
CA LEU A 71 -13.90 -5.80 -2.81
C LEU A 71 -14.24 -4.57 -3.67
N ALA A 72 -13.25 -3.78 -4.07
CA ALA A 72 -13.41 -2.62 -4.95
C ALA A 72 -14.01 -2.97 -6.31
N ARG A 73 -13.92 -4.24 -6.75
CA ARG A 73 -14.56 -4.72 -7.99
C ARG A 73 -16.08 -4.75 -7.90
N SER A 74 -16.63 -4.78 -6.69
CA SER A 74 -18.08 -4.82 -6.47
C SER A 74 -18.73 -3.50 -6.85
N ARG A 75 -19.94 -3.58 -7.45
CA ARG A 75 -20.80 -2.42 -7.74
C ARG A 75 -21.66 -2.01 -6.54
N ARG A 76 -21.70 -2.83 -5.47
CA ARG A 76 -22.44 -2.58 -4.25
C ARG A 76 -21.74 -1.51 -3.40
N TRP A 77 -22.40 -1.05 -2.33
CA TRP A 77 -21.85 -0.07 -1.40
C TRP A 77 -20.49 -0.50 -0.77
N TRP A 78 -20.30 -1.79 -0.54
CA TRP A 78 -19.02 -2.36 -0.07
C TRP A 78 -17.84 -2.02 -0.98
N GLY A 79 -18.07 -2.05 -2.31
CA GLY A 79 -17.04 -1.67 -3.25
C GLY A 79 -16.67 -0.19 -3.15
N THR A 80 -17.61 0.68 -2.78
CA THR A 80 -17.33 2.11 -2.53
C THR A 80 -16.54 2.28 -1.24
N LEU A 81 -16.93 1.57 -0.17
CA LEU A 81 -16.20 1.57 1.09
C LEU A 81 -14.77 1.05 0.89
N ALA A 82 -14.61 -0.03 0.13
CA ALA A 82 -13.29 -0.58 -0.19
C ALA A 82 -12.39 0.45 -0.90
N VAL A 83 -12.93 1.22 -1.84
CA VAL A 83 -12.16 2.28 -2.52
C VAL A 83 -11.78 3.40 -1.56
N VAL A 84 -12.64 3.79 -0.62
CA VAL A 84 -12.32 4.78 0.42
C VAL A 84 -11.15 4.28 1.27
N ILE A 85 -11.18 3.01 1.69
CA ILE A 85 -10.09 2.42 2.48
C ILE A 85 -8.79 2.37 1.67
N LEU A 86 -8.84 2.05 0.37
CA LEU A 86 -7.65 2.11 -0.49
C LEU A 86 -7.10 3.53 -0.62
N CYS A 87 -7.95 4.56 -0.65
CA CYS A 87 -7.50 5.96 -0.60
C CYS A 87 -6.78 6.28 0.72
N LEU A 88 -7.33 5.83 1.85
CA LEU A 88 -6.68 6.00 3.16
C LEU A 88 -5.33 5.28 3.23
N LEU A 89 -5.23 4.06 2.68
CA LEU A 89 -3.96 3.36 2.55
C LEU A 89 -2.97 4.15 1.67
N GLY A 90 -3.45 4.78 0.59
CA GLY A 90 -2.62 5.68 -0.23
C GLY A 90 -2.02 6.84 0.58
N VAL A 91 -2.82 7.47 1.46
CA VAL A 91 -2.33 8.52 2.37
C VAL A 91 -1.29 7.96 3.34
N ILE A 92 -1.55 6.79 3.92
CA ILE A 92 -0.61 6.11 4.83
C ILE A 92 0.73 5.82 4.13
N PHE A 93 0.70 5.38 2.86
CA PHE A 93 1.92 5.13 2.09
C PHE A 93 2.69 6.42 1.80
N ILE A 94 2.02 7.54 1.54
CA ILE A 94 2.67 8.84 1.36
C ILE A 94 3.37 9.26 2.66
N ILE A 95 2.64 9.25 3.78
CA ILE A 95 3.18 9.66 5.09
C ILE A 95 4.28 8.69 5.54
N GLY A 96 4.05 7.37 5.41
CA GLY A 96 5.04 6.36 5.75
C GLY A 96 6.30 6.45 4.89
N GLY A 97 6.14 6.67 3.59
CA GLY A 97 7.26 6.83 2.66
C GLY A 97 8.09 8.08 2.99
N LEU A 98 7.46 9.20 3.31
CA LEU A 98 8.18 10.39 3.80
C LEU A 98 8.90 10.10 5.11
N GLY A 99 8.22 9.46 6.06
CA GLY A 99 8.83 9.06 7.34
C GLY A 99 10.08 8.20 7.17
N GLU A 100 10.02 7.21 6.25
CA GLU A 100 11.18 6.37 5.92
C GLU A 100 12.32 7.15 5.27
N ALA A 101 12.00 8.00 4.29
CA ALA A 101 13.02 8.78 3.57
C ALA A 101 13.79 9.74 4.48
N PHE A 102 13.14 10.25 5.53
CA PHE A 102 13.73 11.16 6.52
C PHE A 102 14.14 10.46 7.82
N ALA A 103 13.97 9.14 7.92
CA ALA A 103 14.39 8.39 9.10
C ALA A 103 15.90 8.52 9.36
N PRO A 104 16.32 8.58 10.62
CA PRO A 104 17.74 8.58 10.95
C PRO A 104 18.39 7.28 10.46
N PRO A 105 19.66 7.35 10.01
CA PRO A 105 20.37 6.16 9.56
C PRO A 105 20.52 5.16 10.71
N THR A 106 20.29 3.88 10.40
CA THR A 106 20.51 2.79 11.33
C THR A 106 21.76 2.00 10.92
N PRO A 107 22.48 1.34 11.85
CA PRO A 107 23.65 0.55 11.51
C PRO A 107 23.34 -0.67 10.63
N PHE A 108 22.06 -1.08 10.57
CA PHE A 108 21.62 -2.31 9.92
C PHE A 108 21.06 -2.09 8.50
N VAL A 109 20.56 -0.90 8.21
CA VAL A 109 19.95 -0.58 6.90
C VAL A 109 20.67 0.59 6.27
N PRO A 110 21.26 0.42 5.08
CA PRO A 110 21.94 1.52 4.38
C PRO A 110 20.96 2.69 4.13
N ARG A 111 21.42 3.92 4.36
CA ARG A 111 20.60 5.13 4.15
C ARG A 111 19.99 5.20 2.74
N ALA A 112 20.74 4.75 1.73
CA ALA A 112 20.25 4.71 0.36
C ALA A 112 18.99 3.81 0.21
N VAL A 113 18.92 2.71 0.95
CA VAL A 113 17.77 1.80 0.96
C VAL A 113 16.56 2.47 1.63
N LEU A 114 16.76 3.17 2.75
CA LEU A 114 15.68 3.92 3.43
C LEU A 114 15.11 5.00 2.52
N ILE A 115 15.96 5.78 1.85
CA ILE A 115 15.51 6.81 0.92
C ILE A 115 14.79 6.18 -0.28
N ALA A 116 15.37 5.15 -0.89
CA ALA A 116 14.79 4.49 -2.06
C ALA A 116 13.41 3.87 -1.74
N SER A 117 13.30 3.14 -0.62
CA SER A 117 12.04 2.53 -0.18
C SER A 117 10.98 3.59 0.16
N GLY A 118 11.39 4.65 0.85
CA GLY A 118 10.51 5.76 1.19
C GLY A 118 9.98 6.48 -0.06
N VAL A 119 10.86 6.76 -1.04
CA VAL A 119 10.45 7.36 -2.33
C VAL A 119 9.51 6.44 -3.09
N VAL A 120 9.82 5.15 -3.19
CA VAL A 120 8.95 4.16 -3.86
C VAL A 120 7.59 4.08 -3.18
N ALA A 121 7.54 3.96 -1.85
CA ALA A 121 6.29 3.92 -1.10
C ALA A 121 5.47 5.21 -1.29
N GLY A 122 6.10 6.36 -1.22
CA GLY A 122 5.46 7.66 -1.46
C GLY A 122 4.87 7.78 -2.86
N LEU A 123 5.63 7.40 -3.89
CA LEU A 123 5.16 7.40 -5.28
C LEU A 123 3.99 6.44 -5.50
N LEU A 124 4.03 5.24 -4.92
CA LEU A 124 2.93 4.28 -4.98
C LEU A 124 1.68 4.83 -4.29
N GLY A 125 1.82 5.48 -3.14
CA GLY A 125 0.72 6.18 -2.48
C GLY A 125 0.14 7.32 -3.33
N LEU A 126 1.01 8.12 -3.97
CA LEU A 126 0.64 9.21 -4.87
C LEU A 126 -0.07 8.72 -6.15
N THR A 127 0.11 7.48 -6.58
CA THR A 127 -0.65 6.89 -7.69
C THR A 127 -1.94 6.23 -7.22
N LEU A 128 -1.94 5.60 -6.05
CA LEU A 128 -3.11 4.92 -5.48
C LEU A 128 -4.22 5.90 -5.11
N LEU A 129 -3.89 6.99 -4.42
CA LEU A 129 -4.84 7.97 -3.92
C LEU A 129 -5.65 8.64 -5.05
N PRO A 130 -5.06 9.28 -6.08
CA PRO A 130 -5.84 9.90 -7.14
C PRO A 130 -6.60 8.87 -7.98
N SER A 131 -6.09 7.64 -8.12
CA SER A 131 -6.81 6.58 -8.82
C SER A 131 -8.06 6.14 -8.06
N GLY A 132 -8.00 6.09 -6.73
CA GLY A 132 -9.15 5.83 -5.87
C GLY A 132 -10.17 6.97 -5.94
N ILE A 133 -9.72 8.22 -5.86
CA ILE A 133 -10.60 9.40 -5.99
C ILE A 133 -11.32 9.39 -7.35
N ALA A 134 -10.60 9.10 -8.43
CA ALA A 134 -11.20 9.00 -9.77
C ALA A 134 -12.29 7.91 -9.84
N ASP A 135 -12.06 6.75 -9.20
CA ASP A 135 -13.07 5.69 -9.14
C ASP A 135 -14.30 6.09 -8.29
N LEU A 136 -14.11 6.81 -7.17
CA LEU A 136 -15.20 7.34 -6.36
C LEU A 136 -16.05 8.35 -7.13
N VAL A 137 -15.42 9.26 -7.86
CA VAL A 137 -16.11 10.25 -8.71
C VAL A 137 -16.93 9.55 -9.81
N ASP A 138 -16.35 8.55 -10.46
CA ASP A 138 -17.04 7.77 -11.51
C ASP A 138 -18.25 7.01 -10.93
N ARG A 139 -18.11 6.43 -9.74
CA ARG A 139 -19.21 5.79 -8.99
C ARG A 139 -20.32 6.77 -8.65
N ALA A 140 -19.98 7.97 -8.20
CA ALA A 140 -20.96 9.01 -7.86
C ALA A 140 -21.73 9.50 -9.11
N ARG A 141 -21.03 9.72 -10.22
CA ARG A 141 -21.66 10.12 -11.50
C ARG A 141 -22.65 9.07 -12.01
N THR A 142 -22.26 7.80 -12.00
CA THR A 142 -23.15 6.71 -12.48
C THR A 142 -24.38 6.49 -11.61
N ARG A 143 -24.35 6.88 -10.35
CA ARG A 143 -25.54 6.83 -9.48
C ARG A 143 -26.52 7.96 -9.70
N ARG A 144 -26.04 9.11 -10.22
CA ARG A 144 -26.87 10.32 -10.44
C ARG A 144 -27.58 10.34 -11.79
N LEU A 145 -27.22 9.47 -12.74
CA LEU A 145 -27.93 9.36 -14.00
C LEU A 145 -29.20 8.52 -13.76
N PRO A 146 -30.41 9.16 -13.65
CA PRO A 146 -31.64 8.40 -13.63
C PRO A 146 -31.74 7.66 -14.96
N SER A 147 -32.29 6.45 -14.92
CA SER A 147 -32.61 5.70 -16.16
C SER A 147 -33.56 6.54 -16.99
N ARG A 148 -33.05 7.28 -17.96
CA ARG A 148 -33.84 7.80 -19.06
C ARG A 148 -34.13 6.63 -19.98
N ALA A 149 -35.11 5.81 -19.59
CA ALA A 149 -35.68 4.80 -20.46
C ALA A 149 -37.07 4.43 -19.90
N SER A 150 -38.06 5.13 -20.33
CA SER A 150 -39.42 4.63 -20.51
C SER A 150 -40.05 5.32 -21.71
#